data_cff83e42f989bbfeec48f8f7d92b8b42
#
_entry.id   cff83e42f989bbfeec48f8f7d92b8b42
#
_cell.length_a   1.000
_cell.length_b   1.000
_cell.length_c   1.000
_cell.angle_alpha   90.00
_cell.angle_beta   90.00
_cell.angle_gamma   90.00
#
_symmetry.space_group_name_H-M   'P 1'
#
loop_
_entity.id
_entity.type
_entity.pdbx_description
1 polymer ?
#
loop_
_entity_poly.entity_id
_entity_poly.type
_entity_poly.pdbx_seq_one_letter_code
_entity_poly.pdbx_strand_id
1 'polypeptide(L)'
;MQFNPVTWFEIPVNDIERAKAFYEAVFQFEIQLVDFGGLKMGWFPNAGSVSGATGSLMQHESYVPSHSGTLVYFSCQDVANELSRVDAAGGKVMHKKTQISPEHGFMAVFEDSEGNRIALHSLE
;
A
#
# COMPACT_ATOMS: atom_id res chain seq x y z
N MET A 1 19.82 -11.20 -14.06
CA MET A 1 18.37 -10.98 -14.14
C MET A 1 18.12 -9.60 -14.73
N GLN A 2 17.25 -9.52 -15.72
CA GLN A 2 16.99 -8.27 -16.45
C GLN A 2 15.81 -7.47 -15.87
N PHE A 3 15.17 -7.98 -14.85
CA PHE A 3 14.01 -7.36 -14.22
C PHE A 3 13.95 -7.75 -12.75
N ASN A 4 13.22 -6.95 -11.96
CA ASN A 4 12.97 -7.31 -10.57
C ASN A 4 11.96 -8.46 -10.51
N PRO A 5 12.05 -9.34 -9.51
CA PRO A 5 11.20 -10.54 -9.47
C PRO A 5 9.70 -10.27 -9.41
N VAL A 6 9.27 -9.19 -8.76
CA VAL A 6 7.84 -8.91 -8.54
C VAL A 6 7.33 -7.97 -9.63
N THR A 7 6.25 -8.37 -10.32
CA THR A 7 5.60 -7.54 -11.35
C THR A 7 4.26 -6.99 -10.91
N TRP A 8 3.63 -7.57 -9.89
CA TRP A 8 2.29 -7.20 -9.44
C TRP A 8 2.11 -7.66 -8.00
N PHE A 9 1.31 -6.93 -7.22
CA PHE A 9 0.92 -7.36 -5.89
C PHE A 9 -0.58 -7.14 -5.70
N GLU A 10 -1.18 -7.87 -4.75
CA GLU A 10 -2.58 -7.72 -4.40
C GLU A 10 -2.73 -7.61 -2.90
N ILE A 11 -3.50 -6.63 -2.46
CA ILE A 11 -3.78 -6.39 -1.04
C ILE A 11 -5.25 -6.74 -0.79
N PRO A 12 -5.53 -7.73 0.09
CA PRO A 12 -6.91 -8.09 0.40
C PRO A 12 -7.62 -6.99 1.16
N VAL A 13 -8.88 -6.75 0.82
CA VAL A 13 -9.72 -5.76 1.52
C VAL A 13 -11.10 -6.33 1.77
N ASN A 14 -11.78 -5.85 2.80
CA ASN A 14 -13.16 -6.25 3.10
C ASN A 14 -14.18 -5.31 2.45
N ASP A 15 -13.80 -4.06 2.23
CA ASP A 15 -14.68 -3.03 1.66
C ASP A 15 -13.85 -2.19 0.68
N ILE A 16 -14.04 -2.44 -0.62
CA ILE A 16 -13.22 -1.80 -1.67
C ILE A 16 -13.41 -0.29 -1.70
N GLU A 17 -14.61 0.21 -1.43
CA GLU A 17 -14.87 1.65 -1.41
C GLU A 17 -14.15 2.32 -0.24
N ARG A 18 -14.21 1.72 0.93
CA ARG A 18 -13.51 2.22 2.12
C ARG A 18 -12.00 2.17 1.94
N ALA A 19 -11.49 1.06 1.41
CA ALA A 19 -10.06 0.90 1.16
C ALA A 19 -9.56 1.92 0.13
N LYS A 20 -10.32 2.12 -0.97
CA LYS A 20 -10.00 3.14 -1.96
C LYS A 20 -9.87 4.52 -1.33
N ALA A 21 -10.85 4.91 -0.51
CA ALA A 21 -10.84 6.21 0.17
C ALA A 21 -9.62 6.35 1.09
N PHE A 22 -9.28 5.29 1.82
CA PHE A 22 -8.13 5.28 2.71
C PHE A 22 -6.82 5.51 1.95
N TYR A 23 -6.56 4.68 0.92
CA TYR A 23 -5.30 4.77 0.17
C TYR A 23 -5.18 6.07 -0.61
N GLU A 24 -6.27 6.57 -1.19
CA GLU A 24 -6.25 7.87 -1.87
C GLU A 24 -5.95 9.02 -0.90
N ALA A 25 -6.48 8.97 0.32
CA ALA A 25 -6.20 9.99 1.33
C ALA A 25 -4.75 9.95 1.80
N VAL A 26 -4.20 8.76 2.03
CA VAL A 26 -2.83 8.59 2.55
C VAL A 26 -1.79 8.95 1.49
N PHE A 27 -1.94 8.43 0.28
CA PHE A 27 -0.93 8.56 -0.77
C PHE A 27 -1.21 9.68 -1.75
N GLN A 28 -2.41 10.24 -1.76
CA GLN A 28 -2.82 11.36 -2.62
C GLN A 28 -2.68 11.02 -4.11
N PHE A 29 -3.12 9.84 -4.49
CA PHE A 29 -3.25 9.40 -5.88
C PHE A 29 -4.66 8.87 -6.09
N GLU A 30 -4.99 8.48 -7.32
CA GLU A 30 -6.30 7.94 -7.65
C GLU A 30 -6.23 6.44 -7.85
N ILE A 31 -7.25 5.72 -7.38
CA ILE A 31 -7.40 4.29 -7.56
C ILE A 31 -8.58 4.05 -8.50
N GLN A 32 -8.36 3.24 -9.52
CA GLN A 32 -9.38 2.90 -10.50
C GLN A 32 -10.12 1.62 -10.07
N LEU A 33 -11.44 1.73 -9.87
CA LEU A 33 -12.25 0.55 -9.57
C LEU A 33 -12.55 -0.24 -10.83
N VAL A 34 -12.39 -1.55 -10.73
CA VAL A 34 -12.63 -2.50 -11.82
C VAL A 34 -13.40 -3.68 -11.24
N ASP A 35 -14.40 -4.18 -11.97
CA ASP A 35 -15.17 -5.36 -11.57
C ASP A 35 -15.07 -6.41 -12.67
N PHE A 36 -14.46 -7.54 -12.34
CA PHE A 36 -14.37 -8.69 -13.23
C PHE A 36 -15.31 -9.79 -12.73
N GLY A 37 -16.61 -9.65 -13.06
CA GLY A 37 -17.58 -10.69 -12.76
C GLY A 37 -17.74 -10.99 -11.27
N GLY A 38 -17.76 -9.96 -10.42
CA GLY A 38 -17.89 -10.11 -8.98
C GLY A 38 -16.57 -10.06 -8.21
N LEU A 39 -15.44 -10.08 -8.92
CA LEU A 39 -14.13 -9.83 -8.34
C LEU A 39 -13.87 -8.33 -8.39
N LYS A 40 -13.99 -7.65 -7.26
CA LYS A 40 -13.84 -6.19 -7.18
C LYS A 40 -12.39 -5.83 -6.93
N MET A 41 -11.84 -5.01 -7.82
CA MET A 41 -10.45 -4.58 -7.74
C MET A 41 -10.36 -3.06 -7.65
N GLY A 42 -9.34 -2.58 -6.96
CA GLY A 42 -8.95 -1.17 -7.00
C GLY A 42 -7.51 -1.10 -7.48
N TRP A 43 -7.31 -0.62 -8.70
CA TRP A 43 -5.98 -0.56 -9.31
C TRP A 43 -5.22 0.67 -8.87
N PHE A 44 -4.03 0.47 -8.32
CA PHE A 44 -3.10 1.55 -8.03
C PHE A 44 -2.58 2.19 -9.32
N PRO A 45 -2.09 3.44 -9.28
CA PRO A 45 -1.51 4.06 -10.47
C PRO A 45 -0.37 3.22 -11.03
N ASN A 46 -0.19 3.27 -12.34
CA ASN A 46 0.88 2.58 -13.03
C ASN A 46 1.74 3.62 -13.76
N ALA A 47 2.98 3.78 -13.32
CA ALA A 47 3.91 4.75 -13.90
C ALA A 47 4.65 4.20 -15.13
N GLY A 48 4.32 3.00 -15.59
CA GLY A 48 4.91 2.41 -16.79
C GLY A 48 6.26 1.76 -16.53
N SER A 49 7.27 2.13 -17.31
CA SER A 49 8.57 1.43 -17.35
C SER A 49 9.55 1.84 -16.26
N VAL A 50 9.10 2.38 -15.14
CA VAL A 50 9.96 2.71 -14.01
C VAL A 50 10.17 1.50 -13.11
N SER A 51 11.14 1.58 -12.21
CA SER A 51 11.41 0.50 -11.26
C SER A 51 10.26 0.33 -10.26
N GLY A 52 10.14 -0.86 -9.70
CA GLY A 52 9.08 -1.21 -8.77
C GLY A 52 7.92 -1.87 -9.47
N ALA A 53 6.90 -2.21 -8.70
CA ALA A 53 5.67 -2.84 -9.19
C ALA A 53 4.48 -2.00 -8.76
N THR A 54 3.43 -2.00 -9.56
CA THR A 54 2.12 -1.57 -9.13
C THR A 54 1.26 -2.80 -8.84
N GLY A 55 0.05 -2.59 -8.35
CA GLY A 55 -0.82 -3.69 -7.97
C GLY A 55 -2.24 -3.23 -7.76
N SER A 56 -2.98 -3.97 -6.96
CA SER A 56 -4.38 -3.67 -6.70
C SER A 56 -4.82 -4.01 -5.29
N LEU A 57 -5.92 -3.37 -4.89
CA LEU A 57 -6.75 -3.82 -3.78
C LEU A 57 -7.71 -4.88 -4.33
N MET A 58 -8.00 -5.92 -3.54
CA MET A 58 -8.83 -7.04 -3.98
C MET A 58 -9.93 -7.30 -2.94
N GLN A 59 -11.19 -7.16 -3.35
CA GLN A 59 -12.32 -7.57 -2.52
C GLN A 59 -12.94 -8.84 -3.07
N HIS A 60 -12.81 -9.92 -2.32
CA HIS A 60 -13.42 -11.22 -2.61
C HIS A 60 -13.38 -12.04 -1.32
N GLU A 61 -14.31 -12.96 -1.14
CA GLU A 61 -14.37 -13.75 0.10
C GLU A 61 -13.10 -14.57 0.37
N SER A 62 -12.33 -14.90 -0.66
CA SER A 62 -11.07 -15.64 -0.51
C SER A 62 -9.87 -14.74 -0.19
N TYR A 63 -10.04 -13.42 -0.22
CA TYR A 63 -8.99 -12.45 0.10
C TYR A 63 -9.24 -11.90 1.50
N VAL A 64 -8.46 -12.36 2.49
CA VAL A 64 -8.67 -12.01 3.90
C VAL A 64 -7.56 -11.08 4.39
N PRO A 65 -7.89 -9.85 4.80
CA PRO A 65 -6.88 -8.94 5.38
C PRO A 65 -6.29 -9.50 6.67
N SER A 66 -5.01 -9.22 6.91
CA SER A 66 -4.35 -9.66 8.13
C SER A 66 -3.03 -8.92 8.37
N HIS A 67 -2.43 -9.14 9.54
CA HIS A 67 -1.06 -8.72 9.83
C HIS A 67 -0.04 -9.80 9.45
N SER A 68 -0.50 -10.99 9.12
CA SER A 68 0.34 -12.13 8.72
C SER A 68 0.54 -12.12 7.21
N GLY A 69 1.60 -12.71 6.75
CA GLY A 69 1.87 -12.81 5.33
C GLY A 69 2.86 -11.76 4.85
N THR A 70 2.84 -11.50 3.57
CA THR A 70 3.81 -10.61 2.92
C THR A 70 3.59 -9.16 3.32
N LEU A 71 4.67 -8.47 3.68
CA LEU A 71 4.66 -7.04 3.97
C LEU A 71 5.05 -6.27 2.71
N VAL A 72 4.14 -5.43 2.23
CA VAL A 72 4.37 -4.61 1.03
C VAL A 72 4.88 -3.24 1.48
N TYR A 73 5.97 -2.79 0.85
CA TYR A 73 6.55 -1.46 1.07
C TYR A 73 6.16 -0.53 -0.07
N PHE A 74 5.55 0.59 0.27
CA PHE A 74 5.24 1.66 -0.68
C PHE A 74 6.36 2.68 -0.69
N SER A 75 6.75 3.14 -1.88
CA SER A 75 7.77 4.16 -2.04
C SER A 75 7.20 5.55 -1.73
N CYS A 76 7.92 6.32 -0.94
CA CYS A 76 7.58 7.68 -0.58
C CYS A 76 8.78 8.58 -0.79
N GLN A 77 8.55 9.87 -0.99
CA GLN A 77 9.64 10.83 -0.94
C GLN A 77 10.16 11.00 0.50
N ASP A 78 9.23 11.10 1.45
CA ASP A 78 9.52 11.11 2.88
C ASP A 78 8.36 10.37 3.57
N VAL A 79 8.66 9.26 4.24
CA VAL A 79 7.63 8.43 4.88
C VAL A 79 6.80 9.22 5.91
N ALA A 80 7.36 10.27 6.50
CA ALA A 80 6.64 11.10 7.46
C ALA A 80 5.40 11.76 6.85
N ASN A 81 5.42 12.06 5.56
CA ASN A 81 4.28 12.70 4.89
C ASN A 81 3.08 11.77 4.84
N GLU A 82 3.26 10.57 4.30
CA GLU A 82 2.18 9.57 4.22
C GLU A 82 1.74 9.16 5.62
N LEU A 83 2.71 8.92 6.50
CA LEU A 83 2.41 8.48 7.86
C LEU A 83 1.52 9.49 8.61
N SER A 84 1.72 10.78 8.37
CA SER A 84 0.95 11.85 9.03
C SER A 84 -0.54 11.81 8.65
N ARG A 85 -0.90 11.15 7.55
CA ARG A 85 -2.27 11.09 7.05
C ARG A 85 -3.00 9.79 7.43
N VAL A 86 -2.30 8.81 8.00
CA VAL A 86 -2.84 7.48 8.26
C VAL A 86 -4.00 7.50 9.26
N ASP A 87 -3.82 8.15 10.41
CA ASP A 87 -4.84 8.14 11.47
C ASP A 87 -6.14 8.80 11.00
N ALA A 88 -6.06 9.98 10.39
CA ALA A 88 -7.24 10.68 9.91
C ALA A 88 -7.95 9.92 8.78
N ALA A 89 -7.22 9.12 8.01
CA ALA A 89 -7.79 8.34 6.91
C ALA A 89 -8.46 7.04 7.36
N GLY A 90 -8.30 6.65 8.62
CA GLY A 90 -8.95 5.46 9.18
C GLY A 90 -8.02 4.29 9.45
N GLY A 91 -6.72 4.52 9.41
CA GLY A 91 -5.72 3.51 9.77
C GLY A 91 -5.10 3.78 11.13
N LYS A 92 -3.95 3.14 11.38
CA LYS A 92 -3.25 3.26 12.65
C LYS A 92 -1.75 3.18 12.42
N VAL A 93 -1.01 4.16 12.95
CA VAL A 93 0.45 4.10 12.92
C VAL A 93 0.93 3.01 13.88
N MET A 94 1.70 2.05 13.36
CA MET A 94 2.24 0.94 14.14
C MET A 94 3.72 1.14 14.47
N HIS A 95 4.48 1.74 13.54
CA HIS A 95 5.90 1.98 13.74
C HIS A 95 6.27 3.30 13.08
N LYS A 96 6.80 4.22 13.87
CA LYS A 96 7.14 5.56 13.40
C LYS A 96 8.35 5.54 12.48
N LYS A 97 8.55 6.65 11.76
CA LYS A 97 9.71 6.82 10.87
C LYS A 97 11.00 6.45 11.62
N THR A 98 11.72 5.49 11.07
CA THR A 98 12.94 4.94 11.66
C THR A 98 13.98 4.75 10.56
N GLN A 99 15.21 5.18 10.80
CA GLN A 99 16.28 4.95 9.85
C GLN A 99 16.65 3.48 9.81
N ILE A 100 16.69 2.90 8.61
CA ILE A 100 17.17 1.54 8.39
C ILE A 100 18.71 1.54 8.45
N SER A 101 19.32 2.40 7.63
CA SER A 101 20.76 2.63 7.57
C SER A 101 20.99 3.89 6.74
N PRO A 102 22.22 4.47 6.76
CA PRO A 102 22.50 5.62 5.88
C PRO A 102 22.30 5.31 4.40
N GLU A 103 22.54 4.07 3.98
CA GLU A 103 22.41 3.68 2.56
C GLU A 103 20.99 3.31 2.17
N HIS A 104 20.18 2.77 3.11
CA HIS A 104 18.86 2.22 2.79
C HIS A 104 17.71 3.12 3.18
N GLY A 105 18.00 4.26 3.83
CA GLY A 105 16.99 5.25 4.14
C GLY A 105 16.13 4.92 5.35
N PHE A 106 14.83 5.16 5.24
CA PHE A 106 13.88 5.14 6.34
C PHE A 106 12.69 4.24 6.04
N MET A 107 12.07 3.76 7.11
CA MET A 107 10.86 2.95 7.00
C MET A 107 9.84 3.39 8.05
N ALA A 108 8.60 3.04 7.83
CA ALA A 108 7.51 3.14 8.80
C ALA A 108 6.51 2.04 8.51
N VAL A 109 5.64 1.74 9.47
CA VAL A 109 4.62 0.70 9.32
C VAL A 109 3.30 1.23 9.85
N PHE A 110 2.22 0.92 9.14
CA PHE A 110 0.88 1.25 9.60
C PHE A 110 -0.08 0.11 9.33
N GLU A 111 -1.21 0.14 10.02
CA GLU A 111 -2.37 -0.70 9.72
C GLU A 111 -3.31 0.10 8.82
N ASP A 112 -3.72 -0.48 7.70
CA ASP A 112 -4.65 0.20 6.80
C ASP A 112 -6.10 0.13 7.32
N SER A 113 -7.03 0.67 6.57
CA SER A 113 -8.45 0.69 6.95
C SER A 113 -9.08 -0.70 7.02
N GLU A 114 -8.43 -1.71 6.48
CA GLU A 114 -8.95 -3.07 6.37
C GLU A 114 -8.30 -4.05 7.33
N GLY A 115 -7.30 -3.62 8.09
CA GLY A 115 -6.59 -4.48 9.03
C GLY A 115 -5.33 -5.13 8.47
N ASN A 116 -4.82 -4.64 7.34
CA ASN A 116 -3.55 -5.10 6.80
C ASN A 116 -2.39 -4.30 7.39
N ARG A 117 -1.25 -4.96 7.55
CA ARG A 117 0.01 -4.30 7.92
C ARG A 117 0.72 -3.90 6.63
N ILE A 118 1.03 -2.63 6.51
CA ILE A 118 1.63 -2.02 5.31
C ILE A 118 2.85 -1.21 5.74
N ALA A 119 3.89 -1.21 4.92
CA ALA A 119 5.10 -0.46 5.20
C ALA A 119 5.34 0.66 4.18
N LEU A 120 6.11 1.63 4.61
CA LEU A 120 6.56 2.77 3.79
C LEU A 120 8.08 2.80 3.76
N HIS A 121 8.65 3.25 2.66
CA HIS A 121 10.08 3.43 2.49
C HIS A 121 10.39 4.74 1.80
N SER A 122 11.42 5.43 2.28
CA SER A 122 11.97 6.63 1.63
C SER A 122 13.47 6.68 1.87
N LEU A 123 14.18 7.45 1.01
CA LEU A 123 15.61 7.65 1.18
C LEU A 123 15.93 8.84 2.08
N GLU A 124 14.95 9.71 2.32
CA GLU A 124 15.14 10.87 3.19
C GLU A 124 14.06 11.02 4.24
#